data_efdeb9f799b3a1f7a8b850c6d5baf6b8
#
_entry.id   efdeb9f799b3a1f7a8b850c6d5baf6b8
#
_cell.length_a   1.000
_cell.length_b   1.000
_cell.length_c   1.000
_cell.angle_alpha   90.00
_cell.angle_beta   90.00
_cell.angle_gamma   90.00
#
_symmetry.space_group_name_H-M   'P 1'
#
loop_
_entity.id
_entity.type
_entity.pdbx_description
1 polymer ?
#
loop_
_entity_poly.entity_id
_entity_poly.type
_entity_poly.pdbx_seq_one_letter_code
_entity_poly.pdbx_strand_id
1 'polypeptide(L)'
;MANIHTVSDWPFATTLRGFDEFLFYHLMERPMKSEQIFNIKESSQYQEDTITAGGGGIMPTKLEGQAIEYDELNEGFRKTFTHIDYGLGKRLTRNLLINDLSGTMSEMGEESARQARATQETLRSNHLNRAFNSTYTGPDGIELCATDHVREDGSTYANELASAADLSQTSLEQALIDFSDIRDGGGKRVQVDPKYLLVPKELRFEADRYLRSNFAPEDDTNAVNPLSDVGLQPCVWNYLTDTDAWFIVADKRDHRMTVYEREAPWSDYEFDFDTKDYKFSLMFAESSGWSDPRGVFGSPGV
;
A
#
# COMPACT_ATOMS: atom_id res chain seq x y z
N MET A 1 -25.79 -35.53 -42.30
CA MET A 1 -24.85 -34.42 -42.11
C MET A 1 -24.96 -33.97 -40.66
N ALA A 2 -23.91 -34.05 -39.89
CA ALA A 2 -23.93 -33.51 -38.52
C ALA A 2 -24.01 -31.98 -38.62
N ASN A 3 -24.99 -31.39 -37.97
CA ASN A 3 -25.06 -29.92 -37.89
C ASN A 3 -23.84 -29.39 -37.13
N ILE A 4 -23.08 -28.53 -37.78
CA ILE A 4 -22.00 -27.80 -37.14
C ILE A 4 -22.68 -26.68 -36.30
N HIS A 5 -22.73 -26.86 -35.00
CA HIS A 5 -23.21 -25.80 -34.10
C HIS A 5 -22.17 -24.69 -34.05
N THR A 6 -22.60 -23.48 -34.29
CA THR A 6 -21.76 -22.27 -34.17
C THR A 6 -21.66 -21.81 -32.70
N VAL A 7 -20.70 -20.95 -32.39
CA VAL A 7 -20.53 -20.39 -31.02
C VAL A 7 -21.79 -19.67 -30.51
N SER A 8 -22.62 -19.16 -31.42
CA SER A 8 -23.92 -18.53 -31.10
C SER A 8 -25.00 -19.51 -30.63
N ASP A 9 -24.84 -20.81 -30.95
CA ASP A 9 -25.82 -21.85 -30.58
C ASP A 9 -25.50 -22.45 -29.20
N TRP A 10 -24.43 -21.99 -28.55
CA TRP A 10 -24.03 -22.45 -27.22
C TRP A 10 -24.31 -21.36 -26.20
N PRO A 11 -25.38 -21.46 -25.40
CA PRO A 11 -25.66 -20.54 -24.30
C PRO A 11 -24.51 -20.50 -23.28
N PHE A 12 -23.64 -21.46 -23.34
CA PHE A 12 -22.50 -21.70 -22.47
C PHE A 12 -21.37 -20.66 -22.64
N ALA A 13 -20.97 -20.33 -23.88
CA ALA A 13 -19.95 -19.29 -24.14
C ALA A 13 -20.43 -17.90 -23.69
N THR A 14 -21.75 -17.68 -23.70
CA THR A 14 -22.38 -16.47 -23.21
C THR A 14 -22.34 -16.40 -21.69
N THR A 15 -22.53 -17.53 -21.00
CA THR A 15 -22.51 -17.61 -19.54
C THR A 15 -21.10 -17.40 -18.98
N LEU A 16 -20.06 -17.95 -19.63
CA LEU A 16 -18.66 -17.74 -19.22
C LEU A 16 -18.20 -16.31 -19.48
N ARG A 17 -18.55 -15.72 -20.62
CA ARG A 17 -18.28 -14.29 -20.87
C ARG A 17 -18.98 -13.40 -19.85
N GLY A 18 -20.22 -13.74 -19.49
CA GLY A 18 -20.93 -13.05 -18.43
C GLY A 18 -20.21 -13.14 -17.09
N PHE A 19 -19.64 -14.29 -16.75
CA PHE A 19 -18.86 -14.46 -15.53
C PHE A 19 -17.63 -13.55 -15.49
N ASP A 20 -16.83 -13.49 -16.56
CA ASP A 20 -15.67 -12.61 -16.67
C ASP A 20 -16.09 -11.13 -16.61
N GLU A 21 -17.17 -10.74 -17.28
CA GLU A 21 -17.70 -9.37 -17.21
C GLU A 21 -18.09 -9.00 -15.78
N PHE A 22 -18.79 -9.89 -15.04
CA PHE A 22 -19.15 -9.67 -13.64
C PHE A 22 -17.91 -9.62 -12.74
N LEU A 23 -16.95 -10.51 -12.94
CA LEU A 23 -15.71 -10.52 -12.19
C LEU A 23 -14.94 -9.20 -12.33
N PHE A 24 -14.69 -8.76 -13.57
CA PHE A 24 -13.95 -7.53 -13.82
C PHE A 24 -14.74 -6.28 -13.44
N TYR A 25 -16.06 -6.27 -13.60
CA TYR A 25 -16.90 -5.19 -13.11
C TYR A 25 -16.72 -4.98 -11.60
N HIS A 26 -16.84 -6.05 -10.82
CA HIS A 26 -16.69 -5.98 -9.37
C HIS A 26 -15.25 -5.74 -8.89
N LEU A 27 -14.25 -6.15 -9.66
CA LEU A 27 -12.87 -5.76 -9.42
C LEU A 27 -12.66 -4.24 -9.56
N MET A 28 -13.32 -3.60 -10.51
CA MET A 28 -13.19 -2.16 -10.77
C MET A 28 -14.09 -1.29 -9.89
N GLU A 29 -15.26 -1.80 -9.47
CA GLU A 29 -16.25 -1.02 -8.73
C GLU A 29 -15.79 -0.56 -7.35
N ARG A 30 -14.86 -1.29 -6.71
CA ARG A 30 -14.40 -1.01 -5.34
C ARG A 30 -12.95 -0.55 -5.35
N PRO A 31 -12.70 0.77 -5.25
CA PRO A 31 -11.34 1.28 -5.14
C PRO A 31 -10.67 0.76 -3.86
N MET A 32 -9.45 0.30 -3.99
CA MET A 32 -8.66 -0.16 -2.85
C MET A 32 -8.09 1.03 -2.06
N LYS A 33 -8.06 0.91 -0.74
CA LYS A 33 -7.41 1.92 0.12
C LYS A 33 -5.90 1.93 -0.06
N SER A 34 -5.31 0.77 -0.29
CA SER A 34 -3.89 0.65 -0.61
C SER A 34 -3.48 1.45 -1.84
N GLU A 35 -4.37 1.61 -2.84
CA GLU A 35 -4.11 2.44 -4.01
C GLU A 35 -3.97 3.93 -3.69
N GLN A 36 -4.55 4.41 -2.58
CA GLN A 36 -4.37 5.79 -2.14
C GLN A 36 -3.00 6.02 -1.48
N ILE A 37 -2.44 4.98 -0.89
CA ILE A 37 -1.22 5.04 -0.08
C ILE A 37 -0.01 4.65 -0.91
N PHE A 38 -0.03 3.50 -1.57
CA PHE A 38 1.12 2.95 -2.30
C PHE A 38 1.27 3.54 -3.70
N ASN A 39 2.52 3.63 -4.16
CA ASN A 39 2.86 3.86 -5.56
C ASN A 39 2.73 2.55 -6.34
N ILE A 40 1.77 2.49 -7.27
CA ILE A 40 1.58 1.31 -8.09
C ILE A 40 2.40 1.47 -9.37
N LYS A 41 3.21 0.47 -9.70
CA LYS A 41 4.04 0.41 -10.89
C LYS A 41 3.86 -0.93 -11.58
N GLU A 42 3.74 -0.92 -12.89
CA GLU A 42 3.75 -2.15 -13.68
C GLU A 42 5.18 -2.68 -13.82
N SER A 43 5.34 -4.00 -13.78
CA SER A 43 6.61 -4.68 -13.98
C SER A 43 6.45 -5.82 -14.98
N SER A 44 7.43 -5.99 -15.85
CA SER A 44 7.53 -7.13 -16.76
C SER A 44 8.70 -8.06 -16.41
N GLN A 45 9.44 -7.76 -15.34
CA GLN A 45 10.62 -8.51 -14.92
C GLN A 45 10.26 -9.59 -13.90
N TYR A 46 11.20 -10.49 -13.65
CA TYR A 46 11.06 -11.47 -12.57
C TYR A 46 11.18 -10.85 -11.18
N GLN A 47 12.03 -9.86 -11.07
CA GLN A 47 12.26 -9.08 -9.84
C GLN A 47 12.61 -7.64 -10.20
N GLU A 48 12.31 -6.73 -9.28
CA GLU A 48 12.66 -5.31 -9.39
C GLU A 48 13.67 -4.93 -8.32
N ASP A 49 14.76 -4.30 -8.74
CA ASP A 49 15.78 -3.79 -7.85
C ASP A 49 15.67 -2.26 -7.75
N THR A 50 15.54 -1.76 -6.54
CA THR A 50 15.54 -0.33 -6.26
C THR A 50 16.74 0.02 -5.40
N ILE A 51 17.51 1.01 -5.83
CA ILE A 51 18.68 1.52 -5.11
C ILE A 51 18.35 2.94 -4.68
N THR A 52 18.55 3.26 -3.40
CA THR A 52 18.52 4.63 -2.91
C THR A 52 19.86 5.29 -3.25
N ALA A 53 19.82 6.49 -3.82
CA ALA A 53 21.04 7.26 -4.03
C ALA A 53 21.28 8.14 -2.79
N GLY A 54 22.43 8.01 -2.18
CA GLY A 54 22.88 8.90 -1.12
C GLY A 54 23.06 10.31 -1.68
N GLY A 55 22.40 11.28 -1.07
CA GLY A 55 22.44 12.68 -1.53
C GLY A 55 23.78 13.34 -1.26
N GLY A 56 24.21 14.18 -2.19
CA GLY A 56 25.33 15.11 -1.99
C GLY A 56 25.02 16.19 -0.97
N GLY A 57 26.05 16.92 -0.57
CA GLY A 57 25.95 18.02 0.37
C GLY A 57 25.21 19.24 -0.16
N ILE A 58 25.24 20.32 0.62
CA ILE A 58 24.75 21.63 0.17
C ILE A 58 25.78 22.23 -0.81
N MET A 59 25.32 22.83 -1.91
CA MET A 59 26.18 23.47 -2.89
C MET A 59 27.06 24.53 -2.21
N PRO A 60 28.42 24.43 -2.32
CA PRO A 60 29.32 25.42 -1.78
C PRO A 60 29.25 26.71 -2.57
N THR A 61 29.64 27.84 -1.95
CA THR A 61 29.73 29.15 -2.62
C THR A 61 30.90 29.16 -3.60
N LYS A 62 30.62 29.42 -4.87
CA LYS A 62 31.65 29.58 -5.91
C LYS A 62 32.00 31.04 -6.10
N LEU A 63 33.24 31.42 -5.85
CA LEU A 63 33.74 32.76 -6.17
C LEU A 63 34.17 32.88 -7.66
N GLU A 64 34.25 34.10 -8.15
CA GLU A 64 34.70 34.37 -9.51
C GLU A 64 36.12 33.83 -9.72
N GLY A 65 36.33 33.07 -10.80
CA GLY A 65 37.62 32.43 -11.10
C GLY A 65 37.95 31.15 -10.34
N GLN A 66 37.12 30.72 -9.39
CA GLN A 66 37.28 29.47 -8.65
C GLN A 66 36.82 28.27 -9.49
N ALA A 67 37.49 27.13 -9.34
CA ALA A 67 37.02 25.87 -9.92
C ALA A 67 35.71 25.41 -9.22
N ILE A 68 34.89 24.66 -9.94
CA ILE A 68 33.70 23.99 -9.37
C ILE A 68 34.18 22.81 -8.51
N GLU A 69 33.62 22.69 -7.33
CA GLU A 69 33.80 21.50 -6.51
C GLU A 69 32.92 20.36 -7.04
N TYR A 70 33.49 19.17 -7.13
CA TYR A 70 32.77 17.98 -7.56
C TYR A 70 32.30 17.23 -6.31
N ASP A 71 31.04 16.86 -6.33
CA ASP A 71 30.40 16.06 -5.30
C ASP A 71 30.26 14.62 -5.80
N GLU A 72 30.36 13.65 -4.92
CA GLU A 72 30.23 12.23 -5.24
C GLU A 72 28.84 11.74 -4.84
N LEU A 73 28.15 11.05 -5.76
CA LEU A 73 26.91 10.37 -5.47
C LEU A 73 27.23 8.97 -4.94
N ASN A 74 26.89 8.73 -3.68
CA ASN A 74 27.08 7.43 -3.07
C ASN A 74 25.89 6.50 -3.37
N GLU A 75 26.18 5.25 -3.68
CA GLU A 75 25.19 4.20 -3.76
C GLU A 75 24.65 3.91 -2.36
N GLY A 76 23.37 4.06 -2.16
CA GLY A 76 22.71 3.80 -0.89
C GLY A 76 22.23 2.36 -0.77
N PHE A 77 21.18 2.16 -0.01
CA PHE A 77 20.64 0.83 0.27
C PHE A 77 19.91 0.26 -0.95
N ARG A 78 20.08 -1.06 -1.18
CA ARG A 78 19.43 -1.81 -2.24
C ARG A 78 18.28 -2.64 -1.69
N LYS A 79 17.11 -2.56 -2.31
CA LYS A 79 15.97 -3.45 -2.06
C LYS A 79 15.59 -4.18 -3.33
N THR A 80 15.48 -5.49 -3.21
CA THR A 80 14.99 -6.38 -4.27
C THR A 80 13.55 -6.78 -3.96
N PHE A 81 12.65 -6.61 -4.92
CA PHE A 81 11.26 -7.03 -4.86
C PHE A 81 11.08 -8.23 -5.77
N THR A 82 10.81 -9.40 -5.19
CA THR A 82 10.53 -10.63 -5.92
C THR A 82 9.03 -10.81 -6.02
N HIS A 83 8.53 -10.99 -7.25
CA HIS A 83 7.10 -11.17 -7.48
C HIS A 83 6.64 -12.55 -7.01
N ILE A 84 5.44 -12.59 -6.45
CA ILE A 84 4.79 -13.81 -5.97
C ILE A 84 3.47 -13.95 -6.70
N ASP A 85 3.23 -15.16 -7.22
CA ASP A 85 1.98 -15.50 -7.88
C ASP A 85 0.96 -15.95 -6.85
N TYR A 86 -0.25 -15.39 -6.95
CA TYR A 86 -1.40 -15.73 -6.13
C TYR A 86 -2.49 -16.29 -7.01
N GLY A 87 -3.09 -17.40 -6.62
CA GLY A 87 -4.11 -18.06 -7.42
C GLY A 87 -5.21 -18.68 -6.58
N LEU A 88 -6.44 -18.61 -7.09
CA LEU A 88 -7.62 -19.23 -6.53
C LEU A 88 -8.33 -20.02 -7.63
N GLY A 89 -8.59 -21.30 -7.38
CA GLY A 89 -9.35 -22.15 -8.29
C GLY A 89 -10.73 -22.52 -7.73
N LYS A 90 -11.73 -22.56 -8.61
CA LYS A 90 -13.08 -23.09 -8.31
C LYS A 90 -13.46 -24.12 -9.36
N ARG A 91 -14.21 -25.14 -8.93
CA ARG A 91 -14.72 -26.20 -9.80
C ARG A 91 -16.24 -26.21 -9.79
N LEU A 92 -16.83 -26.25 -10.96
CA LEU A 92 -18.26 -26.16 -11.18
C LEU A 92 -18.71 -27.37 -11.99
N THR A 93 -19.77 -28.03 -11.54
CA THR A 93 -20.35 -29.12 -12.31
C THR A 93 -21.16 -28.58 -13.48
N ARG A 94 -21.17 -29.35 -14.58
CA ARG A 94 -21.99 -29.00 -15.76
C ARG A 94 -23.47 -28.78 -15.39
N ASN A 95 -24.00 -29.59 -14.48
CA ASN A 95 -25.41 -29.48 -14.09
C ASN A 95 -25.72 -28.17 -13.36
N LEU A 96 -24.79 -27.67 -12.52
CA LEU A 96 -24.93 -26.37 -11.87
C LEU A 96 -25.00 -25.25 -12.91
N LEU A 97 -24.14 -25.29 -13.90
CA LEU A 97 -24.09 -24.29 -14.97
C LEU A 97 -25.36 -24.24 -15.83
N ILE A 98 -25.92 -25.42 -16.18
CA ILE A 98 -27.11 -25.48 -17.03
C ILE A 98 -28.37 -25.12 -16.25
N ASN A 99 -28.42 -25.45 -14.96
CA ASN A 99 -29.59 -25.27 -14.10
C ASN A 99 -29.46 -24.08 -13.14
N ASP A 100 -28.58 -23.12 -13.44
CA ASP A 100 -28.41 -21.93 -12.59
C ASP A 100 -29.63 -21.00 -12.71
N LEU A 101 -30.64 -21.29 -11.91
CA LEU A 101 -31.89 -20.50 -11.80
C LEU A 101 -31.76 -19.34 -10.81
N SER A 102 -30.69 -19.31 -9.99
CA SER A 102 -30.53 -18.39 -8.86
C SER A 102 -29.46 -17.31 -9.09
N GLY A 103 -28.74 -17.33 -10.22
CA GLY A 103 -27.64 -16.41 -10.48
C GLY A 103 -26.38 -16.74 -9.66
N THR A 104 -26.23 -17.98 -9.21
CA THR A 104 -25.09 -18.46 -8.41
C THR A 104 -23.74 -18.20 -9.09
N MET A 105 -23.71 -18.21 -10.43
CA MET A 105 -22.53 -17.90 -11.21
C MET A 105 -22.09 -16.44 -11.03
N SER A 106 -23.03 -15.52 -11.03
CA SER A 106 -22.76 -14.09 -10.78
C SER A 106 -22.22 -13.87 -9.36
N GLU A 107 -22.86 -14.49 -8.36
CA GLU A 107 -22.43 -14.44 -6.97
C GLU A 107 -21.03 -15.01 -6.79
N MET A 108 -20.69 -16.11 -7.48
CA MET A 108 -19.34 -16.69 -7.44
C MET A 108 -18.29 -15.79 -8.07
N GLY A 109 -18.63 -15.07 -9.15
CA GLY A 109 -17.76 -14.07 -9.77
C GLY A 109 -17.49 -12.91 -8.82
N GLU A 110 -18.55 -12.34 -8.23
CA GLU A 110 -18.44 -11.26 -7.25
C GLU A 110 -17.60 -11.69 -6.03
N GLU A 111 -17.84 -12.88 -5.50
CA GLU A 111 -17.08 -13.39 -4.36
C GLU A 111 -15.61 -13.63 -4.70
N SER A 112 -15.29 -14.11 -5.91
CA SER A 112 -13.92 -14.28 -6.36
C SER A 112 -13.20 -12.93 -6.49
N ALA A 113 -13.89 -11.91 -7.00
CA ALA A 113 -13.38 -10.54 -7.06
C ALA A 113 -13.09 -9.97 -5.66
N ARG A 114 -14.02 -10.17 -4.71
CA ARG A 114 -13.83 -9.76 -3.31
C ARG A 114 -12.62 -10.46 -2.68
N GLN A 115 -12.46 -11.76 -2.92
CA GLN A 115 -11.33 -12.53 -2.39
C GLN A 115 -9.99 -12.04 -2.94
N ALA A 116 -9.89 -11.74 -4.24
CA ALA A 116 -8.69 -11.18 -4.84
C ALA A 116 -8.36 -9.80 -4.22
N ARG A 117 -9.33 -8.90 -4.14
CA ARG A 117 -9.15 -7.56 -3.54
C ARG A 117 -8.78 -7.64 -2.06
N ALA A 118 -9.44 -8.50 -1.29
CA ALA A 118 -9.11 -8.72 0.11
C ALA A 118 -7.68 -9.24 0.29
N THR A 119 -7.23 -10.13 -0.60
CA THR A 119 -5.85 -10.63 -0.59
C THR A 119 -4.86 -9.50 -0.87
N GLN A 120 -5.06 -8.70 -1.92
CA GLN A 120 -4.22 -7.56 -2.25
C GLN A 120 -4.16 -6.54 -1.09
N GLU A 121 -5.30 -6.16 -0.52
CA GLU A 121 -5.36 -5.25 0.63
C GLU A 121 -4.63 -5.81 1.85
N THR A 122 -4.78 -7.11 2.15
CA THR A 122 -4.10 -7.77 3.26
C THR A 122 -2.58 -7.82 3.06
N LEU A 123 -2.12 -8.16 1.86
CA LEU A 123 -0.69 -8.19 1.54
C LEU A 123 -0.05 -6.81 1.73
N ARG A 124 -0.70 -5.78 1.21
CA ARG A 124 -0.21 -4.41 1.27
C ARG A 124 -0.29 -3.83 2.67
N SER A 125 -1.37 -4.11 3.43
CA SER A 125 -1.50 -3.66 4.83
C SER A 125 -0.50 -4.33 5.78
N ASN A 126 -0.05 -5.55 5.47
CA ASN A 126 0.91 -6.27 6.29
C ASN A 126 2.24 -5.53 6.47
N HIS A 127 2.61 -4.62 5.57
CA HIS A 127 3.81 -3.79 5.74
C HIS A 127 3.65 -2.83 6.92
N LEU A 128 2.46 -2.28 7.12
CA LEU A 128 2.15 -1.41 8.26
C LEU A 128 1.82 -2.20 9.53
N ASN A 129 1.11 -3.33 9.42
CA ASN A 129 0.86 -4.23 10.55
C ASN A 129 2.15 -4.77 11.18
N ARG A 130 3.25 -4.75 10.43
CA ARG A 130 4.58 -5.22 10.85
C ARG A 130 5.60 -4.10 10.96
N ALA A 131 5.12 -2.84 10.92
CA ALA A 131 5.99 -1.67 10.86
C ALA A 131 6.97 -1.56 12.04
N PHE A 132 6.59 -2.06 13.20
CA PHE A 132 7.38 -2.03 14.45
C PHE A 132 8.01 -3.38 14.79
N ASN A 133 8.03 -4.34 13.84
CA ASN A 133 8.53 -5.68 14.08
C ASN A 133 9.89 -5.89 13.43
N SER A 134 10.93 -5.99 14.23
CA SER A 134 12.33 -6.16 13.80
C SER A 134 12.63 -7.43 12.99
N THR A 135 11.67 -8.35 12.87
CA THR A 135 11.80 -9.51 11.98
C THR A 135 11.61 -9.13 10.51
N TYR A 136 10.87 -8.05 10.22
CA TYR A 136 10.53 -7.59 8.87
C TYR A 136 11.29 -6.31 8.53
N THR A 137 12.51 -6.49 8.04
CA THR A 137 13.44 -5.38 7.81
C THR A 137 13.38 -4.80 6.41
N GLY A 138 13.69 -3.53 6.36
CA GLY A 138 13.89 -2.74 5.15
C GLY A 138 15.25 -2.98 4.48
N PRO A 139 15.63 -2.14 3.53
CA PRO A 139 16.92 -2.20 2.87
C PRO A 139 18.10 -1.83 3.79
N ASP A 140 17.85 -1.03 4.81
CA ASP A 140 18.79 -0.63 5.86
C ASP A 140 18.96 -1.68 6.98
N GLY A 141 18.21 -2.78 6.91
CA GLY A 141 18.22 -3.86 7.91
C GLY A 141 17.36 -3.60 9.15
N ILE A 142 16.57 -2.52 9.14
CA ILE A 142 15.69 -2.08 10.24
C ILE A 142 14.23 -2.16 9.78
N GLU A 143 13.29 -2.27 10.71
CA GLU A 143 11.83 -2.26 10.45
C GLU A 143 11.38 -0.94 9.82
N LEU A 144 10.12 -0.85 9.38
CA LEU A 144 9.60 0.33 8.68
C LEU A 144 9.56 1.58 9.57
N CYS A 145 9.16 1.44 10.83
CA CYS A 145 9.15 2.51 11.82
C CYS A 145 10.07 2.12 12.98
N ALA A 146 11.07 2.95 13.24
CA ALA A 146 12.07 2.71 14.25
C ALA A 146 12.73 4.03 14.70
N THR A 147 13.43 3.98 15.82
CA THR A 147 14.14 5.15 16.39
C THR A 147 15.60 5.25 15.96
N ASP A 148 16.11 4.26 15.21
CA ASP A 148 17.55 4.09 14.94
C ASP A 148 17.91 3.76 13.49
N HIS A 149 17.06 4.18 12.53
CA HIS A 149 17.37 4.04 11.11
C HIS A 149 18.74 4.62 10.77
N VAL A 150 19.50 3.90 9.98
CA VAL A 150 20.85 4.30 9.57
C VAL A 150 20.76 5.04 8.23
N ARG A 151 21.44 6.19 8.14
CA ARG A 151 21.64 6.91 6.88
C ARG A 151 22.89 6.43 6.17
N GLU A 152 23.02 6.80 4.92
CA GLU A 152 24.20 6.49 4.09
C GLU A 152 25.48 7.15 4.63
N ASP A 153 25.37 8.24 5.38
CA ASP A 153 26.50 8.91 6.08
C ASP A 153 26.87 8.27 7.43
N GLY A 154 26.16 7.20 7.83
CA GLY A 154 26.35 6.49 9.10
C GLY A 154 25.68 7.15 10.32
N SER A 155 25.00 8.29 10.15
CA SER A 155 24.19 8.89 11.21
C SER A 155 22.85 8.16 11.35
N THR A 156 22.18 8.34 12.47
CA THR A 156 20.85 7.73 12.71
C THR A 156 19.76 8.78 12.69
N TYR A 157 18.53 8.33 12.44
CA TYR A 157 17.31 9.12 12.56
C TYR A 157 16.15 8.24 13.03
N ALA A 158 15.12 8.87 13.56
CA ALA A 158 13.90 8.22 13.98
C ALA A 158 12.76 8.61 13.03
N ASN A 159 11.86 7.65 12.75
CA ASN A 159 10.56 7.89 12.16
C ASN A 159 9.44 7.28 13.02
N GLU A 160 9.74 7.14 14.29
CA GLU A 160 8.85 6.72 15.36
C GLU A 160 9.00 7.68 16.53
N LEU A 161 7.95 7.83 17.35
CA LEU A 161 8.03 8.61 18.59
C LEU A 161 9.05 7.98 19.55
N ALA A 162 9.82 8.78 20.25
CA ALA A 162 10.81 8.34 21.24
C ALA A 162 10.21 7.46 22.37
N SER A 163 8.90 7.62 22.61
CA SER A 163 8.11 6.76 23.47
C SER A 163 6.80 6.49 22.79
N ALA A 164 6.39 5.24 22.73
CA ALA A 164 5.10 4.83 22.20
C ALA A 164 3.97 5.65 22.86
N ALA A 165 3.02 6.13 22.06
CA ALA A 165 1.91 6.94 22.54
C ALA A 165 0.67 6.70 21.69
N ASP A 166 -0.49 6.67 22.35
CA ASP A 166 -1.79 6.67 21.71
C ASP A 166 -2.01 7.94 20.89
N LEU A 167 -2.95 7.88 19.97
CA LEU A 167 -3.33 9.03 19.17
C LEU A 167 -3.96 10.10 20.08
N SER A 168 -3.29 11.22 20.21
CA SER A 168 -3.74 12.40 20.93
C SER A 168 -3.32 13.66 20.18
N GLN A 169 -3.86 14.81 20.57
CA GLN A 169 -3.42 16.08 19.99
C GLN A 169 -1.92 16.29 20.18
N THR A 170 -1.41 16.05 21.39
CA THR A 170 0.01 16.26 21.73
C THR A 170 0.93 15.30 21.00
N SER A 171 0.57 14.01 20.93
CA SER A 171 1.38 13.02 20.21
C SER A 171 1.43 13.28 18.70
N LEU A 172 0.31 13.74 18.12
CA LEU A 172 0.22 14.08 16.72
C LEU A 172 1.01 15.36 16.38
N GLU A 173 0.94 16.40 17.23
CA GLU A 173 1.74 17.62 17.10
C GLU A 173 3.25 17.30 17.15
N GLN A 174 3.68 16.46 18.11
CA GLN A 174 5.09 16.05 18.21
C GLN A 174 5.53 15.25 16.98
N ALA A 175 4.72 14.31 16.55
CA ALA A 175 5.01 13.52 15.35
C ALA A 175 5.16 14.38 14.09
N LEU A 176 4.36 15.43 13.95
CA LEU A 176 4.47 16.39 12.83
C LEU A 176 5.75 17.22 12.90
N ILE A 177 6.21 17.58 14.11
CA ILE A 177 7.49 18.27 14.30
C ILE A 177 8.64 17.33 13.89
N ASP A 178 8.64 16.11 14.40
CA ASP A 178 9.66 15.10 14.09
C ASP A 178 9.66 14.73 12.60
N PHE A 179 8.48 14.65 11.99
CA PHE A 179 8.32 14.42 10.54
C PHE A 179 8.94 15.54 9.70
N SER A 180 8.86 16.79 10.16
CA SER A 180 9.44 17.95 9.47
C SER A 180 10.98 17.99 9.56
N ASP A 181 11.58 17.22 10.46
CA ASP A 181 13.04 17.13 10.62
C ASP A 181 13.68 16.01 9.79
N ILE A 182 12.90 15.34 8.91
CA ILE A 182 13.41 14.29 8.02
C ILE A 182 14.55 14.85 7.15
N ARG A 183 15.63 14.07 7.03
CA ARG A 183 16.82 14.40 6.26
C ARG A 183 17.11 13.32 5.23
N ASP A 184 17.79 13.69 4.15
CA ASP A 184 18.29 12.75 3.13
C ASP A 184 19.54 11.97 3.64
N GLY A 185 20.05 11.09 2.79
CA GLY A 185 21.22 10.28 3.09
C GLY A 185 22.49 11.06 3.36
N GLY A 186 22.60 12.30 2.85
CA GLY A 186 23.70 13.23 3.12
C GLY A 186 23.45 14.19 4.29
N GLY A 187 22.40 13.96 5.11
CA GLY A 187 22.07 14.80 6.26
C GLY A 187 21.40 16.15 5.93
N LYS A 188 21.09 16.43 4.66
CA LYS A 188 20.40 17.62 4.21
C LYS A 188 18.90 17.51 4.49
N ARG A 189 18.27 18.58 4.99
CA ARG A 189 16.82 18.62 5.20
C ARG A 189 16.08 18.46 3.88
N VAL A 190 15.10 17.56 3.85
CA VAL A 190 14.20 17.34 2.74
C VAL A 190 12.82 17.82 3.15
N GLN A 191 12.20 18.65 2.30
CA GLN A 191 10.81 19.02 2.53
C GLN A 191 9.94 17.85 2.11
N VAL A 192 9.35 17.19 3.09
CA VAL A 192 8.37 16.11 2.94
C VAL A 192 7.09 16.56 3.60
N ASP A 193 6.03 16.69 2.80
CA ASP A 193 4.76 17.18 3.34
C ASP A 193 3.88 15.99 3.79
N PRO A 194 3.44 15.96 5.06
CA PRO A 194 2.54 14.94 5.56
C PRO A 194 1.18 15.09 4.88
N LYS A 195 0.59 13.99 4.42
CA LYS A 195 -0.67 14.02 3.69
C LYS A 195 -1.78 13.20 4.32
N TYR A 196 -1.48 12.00 4.75
CA TYR A 196 -2.47 11.09 5.32
C TYR A 196 -2.15 10.77 6.76
N LEU A 197 -3.18 10.84 7.62
CA LEU A 197 -3.19 10.20 8.93
C LEU A 197 -3.89 8.86 8.76
N LEU A 198 -3.11 7.78 8.77
CA LEU A 198 -3.58 6.43 8.57
C LEU A 198 -3.86 5.79 9.93
N VAL A 199 -5.08 5.31 10.09
CA VAL A 199 -5.57 4.78 11.37
C VAL A 199 -6.40 3.51 11.16
N PRO A 200 -6.44 2.60 12.15
CA PRO A 200 -7.40 1.52 12.18
C PRO A 200 -8.83 2.04 12.38
N LYS A 201 -9.80 1.17 12.24
CA LYS A 201 -11.23 1.52 12.36
C LYS A 201 -11.60 2.01 13.75
N GLU A 202 -10.90 1.55 14.79
CA GLU A 202 -11.10 1.91 16.19
C GLU A 202 -10.80 3.40 16.43
N LEU A 203 -9.73 3.92 15.86
CA LEU A 203 -9.29 5.32 16.02
C LEU A 203 -9.97 6.30 15.07
N ARG A 204 -10.92 5.85 14.24
CA ARG A 204 -11.57 6.67 13.23
C ARG A 204 -12.16 7.97 13.80
N PHE A 205 -12.94 7.85 14.87
CA PHE A 205 -13.66 9.02 15.44
C PHE A 205 -12.71 9.98 16.14
N GLU A 206 -11.63 9.47 16.69
CA GLU A 206 -10.58 10.29 17.29
C GLU A 206 -9.81 11.06 16.22
N ALA A 207 -9.39 10.40 15.16
CA ALA A 207 -8.75 11.04 14.02
C ALA A 207 -9.63 12.14 13.40
N ASP A 208 -10.92 11.87 13.18
CA ASP A 208 -11.86 12.88 12.68
C ASP A 208 -12.03 14.04 13.66
N ARG A 209 -12.03 13.76 14.98
CA ARG A 209 -12.13 14.79 16.04
C ARG A 209 -10.93 15.71 16.02
N TYR A 210 -9.70 15.17 15.98
CA TYR A 210 -8.49 15.98 15.99
C TYR A 210 -8.28 16.77 14.69
N LEU A 211 -8.61 16.21 13.54
CA LEU A 211 -8.33 16.86 12.26
C LEU A 211 -9.43 17.80 11.77
N ARG A 212 -10.68 17.62 12.22
CA ARG A 212 -11.83 18.39 11.69
C ARG A 212 -12.46 19.35 12.68
N SER A 213 -12.11 19.27 13.97
CA SER A 213 -12.62 20.20 14.96
C SER A 213 -11.96 21.57 14.81
N ASN A 214 -12.74 22.63 14.81
CA ASN A 214 -12.22 24.01 14.81
C ASN A 214 -11.64 24.42 16.17
N PHE A 215 -12.08 23.78 17.24
CA PHE A 215 -11.60 24.01 18.60
C PHE A 215 -10.83 22.78 19.10
N ALA A 216 -9.83 23.02 19.94
CA ALA A 216 -9.05 21.96 20.56
C ALA A 216 -9.96 21.03 21.37
N PRO A 217 -10.06 19.73 21.03
CA PRO A 217 -11.04 18.84 21.64
C PRO A 217 -10.78 18.52 23.10
N GLU A 218 -9.54 18.74 23.59
CA GLU A 218 -9.09 18.42 24.95
C GLU A 218 -8.99 19.64 25.83
N ASP A 219 -9.34 20.85 25.32
CA ASP A 219 -9.20 22.09 26.05
C ASP A 219 -10.58 22.74 26.33
N ASP A 220 -10.85 23.03 27.60
CA ASP A 220 -12.08 23.71 28.06
C ASP A 220 -12.10 25.21 27.71
N THR A 221 -10.99 25.77 27.20
CA THR A 221 -10.83 27.22 26.97
C THR A 221 -11.27 27.68 25.58
N ASN A 222 -11.83 26.80 24.73
CA ASN A 222 -12.14 27.07 23.32
C ASN A 222 -10.92 27.54 22.51
N ALA A 223 -9.73 27.01 22.80
CA ALA A 223 -8.54 27.28 22.02
C ALA A 223 -8.72 26.80 20.58
N VAL A 224 -8.09 27.49 19.65
CA VAL A 224 -8.11 27.07 18.22
C VAL A 224 -7.33 25.79 18.06
N ASN A 225 -7.87 24.84 17.31
CA ASN A 225 -7.19 23.59 16.97
C ASN A 225 -6.18 23.81 15.83
N PRO A 226 -4.86 23.75 16.08
CA PRO A 226 -3.87 23.96 15.02
C PRO A 226 -3.82 22.82 14.00
N LEU A 227 -4.29 21.62 14.36
CA LEU A 227 -4.25 20.44 13.49
C LEU A 227 -5.24 20.52 12.32
N SER A 228 -6.30 21.33 12.45
CA SER A 228 -7.29 21.51 11.37
C SER A 228 -6.72 22.16 10.11
N ASP A 229 -5.67 22.98 10.26
CA ASP A 229 -5.04 23.71 9.15
C ASP A 229 -3.81 23.00 8.55
N VAL A 230 -3.32 21.92 9.14
CA VAL A 230 -2.16 21.16 8.66
C VAL A 230 -2.42 20.48 7.32
N GLY A 231 -3.70 20.23 6.98
CA GLY A 231 -4.10 19.60 5.71
C GLY A 231 -3.98 18.08 5.69
N LEU A 232 -3.75 17.45 6.84
CA LEU A 232 -3.79 15.99 6.97
C LEU A 232 -5.18 15.44 6.65
N GLN A 233 -5.22 14.38 5.86
CA GLN A 233 -6.44 13.67 5.51
C GLN A 233 -6.55 12.37 6.31
N PRO A 234 -7.61 12.17 7.10
CA PRO A 234 -7.80 10.92 7.82
C PRO A 234 -8.09 9.79 6.82
N CYS A 235 -7.28 8.74 6.85
CA CYS A 235 -7.43 7.54 6.04
C CYS A 235 -7.64 6.34 6.95
N VAL A 236 -8.89 5.88 7.04
CA VAL A 236 -9.23 4.69 7.84
C VAL A 236 -9.02 3.45 6.99
N TRP A 237 -8.16 2.54 7.45
CA TRP A 237 -7.89 1.29 6.75
C TRP A 237 -8.27 0.08 7.59
N ASN A 238 -9.30 -0.65 7.16
CA ASN A 238 -9.88 -1.74 7.93
C ASN A 238 -9.00 -3.01 8.02
N TYR A 239 -7.92 -3.06 7.24
CA TYR A 239 -6.97 -4.17 7.23
C TYR A 239 -5.79 -3.96 8.19
N LEU A 240 -5.75 -2.83 8.89
CA LEU A 240 -4.86 -2.67 10.05
C LEU A 240 -5.39 -3.54 11.19
N THR A 241 -4.50 -4.36 11.74
CA THR A 241 -4.84 -5.35 12.79
C THR A 241 -4.57 -4.83 14.18
N ASP A 242 -3.65 -3.88 14.31
CA ASP A 242 -3.38 -3.18 15.57
C ASP A 242 -4.45 -2.12 15.78
N THR A 243 -5.01 -2.06 16.97
CA THR A 243 -6.13 -1.18 17.32
C THR A 243 -5.68 0.23 17.69
N ASP A 244 -4.42 0.38 18.09
CA ASP A 244 -3.88 1.59 18.71
C ASP A 244 -2.78 2.24 17.86
N ALA A 245 -2.21 1.47 16.92
CA ALA A 245 -1.18 1.98 16.01
C ALA A 245 -1.73 3.02 15.03
N TRP A 246 -0.98 4.07 14.81
CA TRP A 246 -1.31 5.10 13.84
C TRP A 246 -0.07 5.58 13.08
N PHE A 247 -0.29 6.07 11.86
CA PHE A 247 0.80 6.45 10.96
C PHE A 247 0.51 7.78 10.26
N ILE A 248 1.56 8.57 10.07
CA ILE A 248 1.57 9.72 9.16
C ILE A 248 2.29 9.29 7.90
N VAL A 249 1.66 9.49 6.76
CA VAL A 249 2.22 9.12 5.45
C VAL A 249 2.26 10.36 4.57
N ALA A 250 3.39 10.59 3.93
CA ALA A 250 3.60 11.67 2.98
C ALA A 250 2.77 11.52 1.69
N ASP A 251 2.88 12.49 0.80
CA ASP A 251 2.39 12.34 -0.58
C ASP A 251 3.17 11.21 -1.30
N LYS A 252 2.52 10.55 -2.24
CA LYS A 252 3.11 9.46 -3.05
C LYS A 252 4.44 9.81 -3.71
N ARG A 253 4.69 11.09 -3.97
CA ARG A 253 5.94 11.56 -4.56
C ARG A 253 7.11 11.51 -3.58
N ASP A 254 6.80 11.63 -2.29
CA ASP A 254 7.78 11.88 -1.25
C ASP A 254 8.13 10.62 -0.45
N HIS A 255 7.28 9.59 -0.51
CA HIS A 255 7.57 8.29 0.10
C HIS A 255 7.88 7.21 -0.95
N ARG A 256 8.50 6.11 -0.51
CA ARG A 256 8.95 5.01 -1.37
C ARG A 256 8.23 3.68 -1.08
N MET A 257 7.01 3.73 -0.57
CA MET A 257 6.16 2.53 -0.52
C MET A 257 5.63 2.25 -1.93
N THR A 258 5.96 1.08 -2.45
CA THR A 258 5.68 0.73 -3.84
C THR A 258 5.06 -0.67 -3.93
N VAL A 259 4.11 -0.81 -4.83
CA VAL A 259 3.57 -2.09 -5.30
C VAL A 259 4.00 -2.23 -6.76
N TYR A 260 4.65 -3.34 -7.09
CA TYR A 260 4.94 -3.73 -8.46
C TYR A 260 3.93 -4.80 -8.89
N GLU A 261 3.06 -4.44 -9.80
CA GLU A 261 2.10 -5.36 -10.42
C GLU A 261 2.76 -5.98 -11.66
N ARG A 262 3.07 -7.27 -11.58
CA ARG A 262 3.56 -8.02 -12.73
C ARG A 262 2.43 -8.49 -13.62
N GLU A 263 1.37 -9.00 -12.99
CA GLU A 263 0.17 -9.44 -13.67
C GLU A 263 -1.04 -8.93 -12.89
N ALA A 264 -1.86 -8.08 -13.53
CA ALA A 264 -3.15 -7.69 -12.99
C ALA A 264 -4.05 -8.92 -12.82
N PRO A 265 -5.05 -8.91 -11.94
CA PRO A 265 -5.96 -10.04 -11.78
C PRO A 265 -6.55 -10.47 -13.13
N TRP A 266 -6.33 -11.73 -13.49
CA TRP A 266 -6.85 -12.35 -14.70
C TRP A 266 -7.46 -13.70 -14.39
N SER A 267 -8.43 -14.12 -15.22
CA SER A 267 -9.16 -15.37 -15.08
C SER A 267 -8.84 -16.32 -16.23
N ASP A 268 -8.81 -17.59 -15.94
CA ASP A 268 -8.74 -18.66 -16.92
C ASP A 268 -9.71 -19.78 -16.56
N TYR A 269 -10.13 -20.53 -17.55
CA TYR A 269 -11.07 -21.64 -17.38
C TYR A 269 -10.73 -22.82 -18.28
N GLU A 270 -10.92 -24.00 -17.74
CA GLU A 270 -10.70 -25.27 -18.43
C GLU A 270 -11.89 -26.20 -18.27
N PHE A 271 -12.22 -26.92 -19.33
CA PHE A 271 -13.22 -27.95 -19.33
C PHE A 271 -12.54 -29.30 -19.12
N ASP A 272 -12.95 -30.02 -18.05
CA ASP A 272 -12.51 -31.36 -17.79
C ASP A 272 -13.31 -32.36 -18.66
N PHE A 273 -12.63 -33.06 -19.57
CA PHE A 273 -13.28 -33.94 -20.52
C PHE A 273 -13.93 -35.15 -19.84
N ASP A 274 -13.33 -35.71 -18.81
CA ASP A 274 -13.81 -36.95 -18.17
C ASP A 274 -15.00 -36.71 -17.26
N THR A 275 -14.93 -35.69 -16.42
CA THR A 275 -15.98 -35.37 -15.43
C THR A 275 -17.05 -34.42 -15.98
N LYS A 276 -16.78 -33.78 -17.14
CA LYS A 276 -17.62 -32.72 -17.73
C LYS A 276 -17.81 -31.50 -16.84
N ASP A 277 -16.90 -31.30 -15.90
CA ASP A 277 -16.90 -30.17 -15.00
C ASP A 277 -16.05 -29.02 -15.57
N TYR A 278 -16.29 -27.82 -15.08
CA TYR A 278 -15.54 -26.62 -15.39
C TYR A 278 -14.66 -26.25 -14.23
N LYS A 279 -13.41 -25.94 -14.54
CA LYS A 279 -12.44 -25.40 -13.62
C LYS A 279 -12.24 -23.93 -14.00
N PHE A 280 -12.32 -23.08 -13.04
CA PHE A 280 -12.07 -21.66 -13.14
C PHE A 280 -10.92 -21.29 -12.21
N SER A 281 -10.00 -20.47 -12.68
CA SER A 281 -8.92 -19.89 -11.88
C SER A 281 -8.90 -18.38 -11.99
N LEU A 282 -8.63 -17.70 -10.88
CA LEU A 282 -8.33 -16.29 -10.80
C LEU A 282 -6.91 -16.16 -10.27
N MET A 283 -6.06 -15.45 -10.97
CA MET A 283 -4.65 -15.30 -10.65
C MET A 283 -4.22 -13.84 -10.76
N PHE A 284 -3.25 -13.46 -9.96
CA PHE A 284 -2.50 -12.20 -10.10
C PHE A 284 -1.08 -12.39 -9.57
N ALA A 285 -0.16 -11.53 -9.99
CA ALA A 285 1.22 -11.54 -9.53
C ALA A 285 1.65 -10.14 -9.12
N GLU A 286 2.07 -9.98 -7.87
CA GLU A 286 2.56 -8.71 -7.37
C GLU A 286 3.69 -8.88 -6.34
N SER A 287 4.42 -7.80 -6.12
CA SER A 287 5.29 -7.62 -4.95
C SER A 287 5.08 -6.23 -4.39
N SER A 288 5.14 -6.10 -3.08
CA SER A 288 4.94 -4.82 -2.41
C SER A 288 5.98 -4.62 -1.30
N GLY A 289 6.21 -3.38 -0.91
CA GLY A 289 7.12 -3.05 0.16
C GLY A 289 7.57 -1.59 0.12
N TRP A 290 8.66 -1.33 0.81
CA TRP A 290 9.31 -0.01 0.82
C TRP A 290 10.80 -0.14 0.49
N SER A 291 11.33 0.83 -0.22
CA SER A 291 12.77 0.95 -0.50
C SER A 291 13.44 2.05 0.32
N ASP A 292 12.66 2.88 0.98
CA ASP A 292 13.12 3.96 1.86
C ASP A 292 12.02 4.19 2.91
N PRO A 293 12.33 4.16 4.22
CA PRO A 293 11.35 4.42 5.28
C PRO A 293 11.01 5.90 5.43
N ARG A 294 11.75 6.81 4.83
CA ARG A 294 11.46 8.25 4.85
C ARG A 294 10.11 8.55 4.18
N GLY A 295 9.34 9.41 4.81
CA GLY A 295 7.97 9.74 4.36
C GLY A 295 6.88 8.86 5.00
N VAL A 296 7.24 7.97 5.92
CA VAL A 296 6.33 7.26 6.82
C VAL A 296 6.80 7.50 8.24
N PHE A 297 5.90 7.83 9.13
CA PHE A 297 6.15 8.00 10.56
C PHE A 297 5.05 7.26 11.32
N GLY A 298 5.36 6.57 12.39
CA GLY A 298 4.39 5.78 13.11
C GLY A 298 4.55 5.82 14.62
N SER A 299 3.50 5.37 15.29
CA SER A 299 3.51 5.03 16.72
C SER A 299 2.70 3.74 16.91
N PRO A 300 3.22 2.78 17.70
CA PRO A 300 2.50 1.54 17.94
C PRO A 300 1.34 1.68 18.94
N GLY A 301 1.14 2.88 19.54
CA GLY A 301 0.22 3.03 20.67
C GLY A 301 0.79 2.45 21.97
N VAL A 302 -0.02 2.38 23.02
CA VAL A 302 0.35 1.90 24.36
C VAL A 302 -0.62 0.85 24.85
#